data_f29fd188b38a228071ef547d5d3d1800
#
_entry.id   f29fd188b38a228071ef547d5d3d1800
#
_cell.length_a   1.000
_cell.length_b   1.000
_cell.length_c   1.000
_cell.angle_alpha   90.00
_cell.angle_beta   90.00
_cell.angle_gamma   90.00
#
_symmetry.space_group_name_H-M   'P 1'
#
loop_
_entity.id
_entity.type
_entity.pdbx_description
1 polymer ?
#
loop_
_entity_poly.entity_id
_entity_poly.type
_entity_poly.pdbx_seq_one_letter_code
_entity_poly.pdbx_strand_id
1 'polypeptide(L)'
;MIPTMILLFVVGYLFIALEHKTRIDKSAVALLMAGAIWTVFSLLGNDPHIQHELVDQLGDTCEILVFLIGAMTIVDLIDSYGGFNVITDHITTRNKRKLMWLLAIITFFMSAALDNMTTTIIMVMLLRRLIANKKERWIFASVIVIAANSGGAWSPIGDVTTIMLWMRGNVTAANLIANLFLPCLVSVVIPAAIASRYVADRPAAAVSAKALASGCPECIGPRLRLFILIVGVVSLLFVPVFKS
;
A
#
# COMPACT_ATOMS: atom_id res chain seq x y z
N MET A 1 36.52 10.34 0.39
CA MET A 1 35.14 10.51 0.87
C MET A 1 34.10 9.87 -0.07
N ILE A 2 33.85 10.43 -1.28
CA ILE A 2 32.83 9.93 -2.22
C ILE A 2 32.98 8.45 -2.55
N PRO A 3 34.18 7.91 -2.93
CA PRO A 3 34.31 6.47 -3.23
C PRO A 3 33.98 5.56 -2.05
N THR A 4 34.30 5.96 -0.83
CA THR A 4 34.01 5.21 0.40
C THR A 4 32.50 5.17 0.65
N MET A 5 31.77 6.28 0.45
CA MET A 5 30.32 6.34 0.57
C MET A 5 29.62 5.47 -0.49
N ILE A 6 30.12 5.49 -1.74
CA ILE A 6 29.62 4.64 -2.81
C ILE A 6 29.83 3.15 -2.46
N LEU A 7 31.02 2.81 -1.96
CA LEU A 7 31.32 1.45 -1.56
C LEU A 7 30.38 0.96 -0.44
N LEU A 8 30.19 1.78 0.60
CA LEU A 8 29.25 1.48 1.70
C LEU A 8 27.84 1.30 1.19
N PHE A 9 27.38 2.17 0.28
CA PHE A 9 26.05 2.05 -0.33
C PHE A 9 25.91 0.76 -1.12
N VAL A 10 26.86 0.44 -1.99
CA VAL A 10 26.82 -0.80 -2.81
C VAL A 10 26.84 -2.05 -1.93
N VAL A 11 27.70 -2.08 -0.90
CA VAL A 11 27.77 -3.21 0.03
C VAL A 11 26.47 -3.34 0.82
N GLY A 12 25.95 -2.25 1.37
CA GLY A 12 24.66 -2.25 2.08
C GLY A 12 23.50 -2.72 1.20
N TYR A 13 23.46 -2.24 -0.05
CA TYR A 13 22.43 -2.66 -1.01
C TYR A 13 22.52 -4.14 -1.38
N LEU A 14 23.75 -4.69 -1.49
CA LEU A 14 23.96 -6.13 -1.67
C LEU A 14 23.41 -6.93 -0.48
N PHE A 15 23.61 -6.47 0.76
CA PHE A 15 23.04 -7.12 1.94
C PHE A 15 21.51 -7.06 1.94
N ILE A 16 20.91 -5.94 1.54
CA ILE A 16 19.45 -5.80 1.38
C ILE A 16 18.95 -6.79 0.31
N ALA A 17 19.62 -6.87 -0.83
CA ALA A 17 19.24 -7.79 -1.91
C ALA A 17 19.38 -9.28 -1.51
N LEU A 18 20.33 -9.57 -0.62
CA LEU A 18 20.60 -10.92 -0.11
C LEU A 18 19.87 -11.22 1.22
N GLU A 19 18.88 -10.43 1.63
CA GLU A 19 18.09 -10.60 2.86
C GLU A 19 17.69 -12.07 3.08
N HIS A 20 17.21 -12.72 2.04
CA HIS A 20 16.75 -14.11 2.13
C HIS A 20 17.87 -15.11 2.50
N LYS A 21 19.12 -14.83 2.11
CA LYS A 21 20.28 -15.68 2.45
C LYS A 21 20.88 -15.32 3.80
N THR A 22 21.01 -14.04 4.09
CA THR A 22 21.63 -13.51 5.32
C THR A 22 20.73 -13.62 6.53
N ARG A 23 19.41 -13.70 6.33
CA ARG A 23 18.38 -13.64 7.38
C ARG A 23 18.45 -12.38 8.25
N ILE A 24 19.08 -11.35 7.75
CA ILE A 24 19.13 -10.02 8.39
C ILE A 24 18.05 -9.17 7.74
N ASP A 25 17.23 -8.55 8.58
CA ASP A 25 16.15 -7.65 8.11
C ASP A 25 16.73 -6.47 7.33
N LYS A 26 16.15 -6.20 6.16
CA LYS A 26 16.58 -5.11 5.27
C LYS A 26 16.54 -3.74 5.94
N SER A 27 15.60 -3.51 6.88
CA SER A 27 15.49 -2.26 7.61
C SER A 27 16.68 -2.02 8.52
N ALA A 28 17.18 -3.07 9.19
CA ALA A 28 18.38 -3.00 10.02
C ALA A 28 19.61 -2.67 9.17
N VAL A 29 19.76 -3.32 8.01
CA VAL A 29 20.88 -3.04 7.08
C VAL A 29 20.79 -1.60 6.56
N ALA A 30 19.60 -1.13 6.18
CA ALA A 30 19.40 0.23 5.69
C ALA A 30 19.74 1.29 6.74
N LEU A 31 19.35 1.09 8.01
CA LEU A 31 19.66 1.98 9.11
C LEU A 31 21.18 2.03 9.40
N LEU A 32 21.84 0.86 9.44
CA LEU A 32 23.29 0.79 9.63
C LEU A 32 24.04 1.45 8.48
N MET A 33 23.63 1.22 7.24
CA MET A 33 24.20 1.82 6.04
C MET A 33 24.04 3.35 6.08
N ALA A 34 22.86 3.85 6.41
CA ALA A 34 22.62 5.29 6.54
C ALA A 34 23.50 5.92 7.62
N GLY A 35 23.56 5.30 8.81
CA GLY A 35 24.42 5.78 9.89
C GLY A 35 25.90 5.77 9.53
N ALA A 36 26.39 4.70 8.85
CA ALA A 36 27.76 4.63 8.40
C ALA A 36 28.11 5.70 7.35
N ILE A 37 27.23 5.92 6.37
CA ILE A 37 27.40 6.95 5.33
C ILE A 37 27.43 8.34 5.95
N TRP A 38 26.50 8.67 6.85
CA TRP A 38 26.48 9.95 7.56
C TRP A 38 27.71 10.15 8.44
N THR A 39 28.19 9.08 9.10
CA THR A 39 29.43 9.13 9.89
C THR A 39 30.64 9.45 9.00
N VAL A 40 30.78 8.78 7.86
CA VAL A 40 31.85 9.07 6.89
C VAL A 40 31.75 10.47 6.35
N PHE A 41 30.54 10.95 6.05
CA PHE A 41 30.29 12.31 5.57
C PHE A 41 30.66 13.34 6.63
N SER A 42 30.29 13.12 7.88
CA SER A 42 30.60 14.03 8.99
C SER A 42 32.09 14.07 9.36
N LEU A 43 32.77 12.92 9.33
CA LEU A 43 34.18 12.85 9.73
C LEU A 43 35.17 13.31 8.63
N LEU A 44 34.81 13.10 7.35
CA LEU A 44 35.66 13.39 6.21
C LEU A 44 35.20 14.62 5.41
N GLY A 45 33.99 15.13 5.68
CA GLY A 45 33.47 16.38 5.11
C GLY A 45 33.90 17.55 5.95
N ASN A 46 34.57 18.51 5.34
CA ASN A 46 35.06 19.76 6.01
C ASN A 46 34.00 20.87 5.96
N ASP A 47 32.72 20.55 5.89
CA ASP A 47 31.65 21.51 5.79
C ASP A 47 31.11 21.86 7.20
N PRO A 48 31.13 23.13 7.64
CA PRO A 48 30.60 23.53 8.94
C PRO A 48 29.07 23.39 9.05
N HIS A 49 28.36 23.20 7.93
CA HIS A 49 26.91 23.08 7.89
C HIS A 49 26.39 21.66 7.94
N ILE A 50 27.26 20.61 7.99
CA ILE A 50 26.88 19.20 7.99
C ILE A 50 25.84 18.86 9.07
N GLN A 51 26.00 19.44 10.27
CA GLN A 51 25.05 19.19 11.36
C GLN A 51 23.66 19.74 11.05
N HIS A 52 23.60 20.90 10.40
CA HIS A 52 22.34 21.51 10.01
C HIS A 52 21.64 20.70 8.92
N GLU A 53 22.36 20.29 7.89
CA GLU A 53 21.85 19.40 6.85
C GLU A 53 21.35 18.07 7.40
N LEU A 54 22.04 17.48 8.38
CA LEU A 54 21.59 16.25 9.04
C LEU A 54 20.26 16.45 9.77
N VAL A 55 20.14 17.55 10.52
CA VAL A 55 18.91 17.86 11.26
C VAL A 55 17.74 18.12 10.30
N ASP A 56 17.97 18.84 9.22
CA ASP A 56 16.97 19.12 8.21
C ASP A 56 16.47 17.83 7.54
N GLN A 57 17.38 16.93 7.13
CA GLN A 57 17.03 15.64 6.54
C GLN A 57 16.31 14.72 7.53
N LEU A 58 16.68 14.74 8.81
CA LEU A 58 15.96 14.03 9.86
C LEU A 58 14.56 14.63 10.08
N GLY A 59 14.45 15.97 10.06
CA GLY A 59 13.17 16.68 10.16
C GLY A 59 12.20 16.25 9.05
N ASP A 60 12.64 16.30 7.81
CA ASP A 60 11.86 15.85 6.64
C ASP A 60 11.43 14.38 6.78
N THR A 61 12.33 13.52 7.23
CA THR A 61 12.03 12.11 7.44
C THR A 61 11.02 11.91 8.57
N CYS A 62 11.17 12.63 9.68
CA CYS A 62 10.22 12.59 10.80
C CYS A 62 8.83 13.06 10.38
N GLU A 63 8.71 14.10 9.55
CA GLU A 63 7.43 14.57 9.02
C GLU A 63 6.70 13.48 8.27
N ILE A 64 7.40 12.77 7.38
CA ILE A 64 6.84 11.63 6.63
C ILE A 64 6.43 10.50 7.56
N LEU A 65 7.25 10.16 8.57
CA LEU A 65 6.94 9.11 9.53
C LEU A 65 5.70 9.42 10.37
N VAL A 66 5.57 10.66 10.86
CA VAL A 66 4.40 11.11 11.63
C VAL A 66 3.14 11.04 10.76
N PHE A 67 3.23 11.48 9.50
CA PHE A 67 2.12 11.35 8.55
C PHE A 67 1.72 9.88 8.34
N LEU A 68 2.69 9.00 8.10
CA LEU A 68 2.44 7.56 7.88
C LEU A 68 1.79 6.90 9.11
N ILE A 69 2.29 7.19 10.31
CA ILE A 69 1.71 6.67 11.57
C ILE A 69 0.25 7.14 11.71
N GLY A 70 -0.01 8.42 11.46
CA GLY A 70 -1.38 8.96 11.52
C GLY A 70 -2.31 8.32 10.48
N ALA A 71 -1.85 8.22 9.24
CA ALA A 71 -2.61 7.58 8.16
C ALA A 71 -2.93 6.11 8.45
N MET A 72 -1.92 5.33 8.86
CA MET A 72 -2.10 3.92 9.23
C MET A 72 -3.04 3.75 10.43
N THR A 73 -2.96 4.63 11.42
CA THR A 73 -3.86 4.59 12.57
C THR A 73 -5.33 4.82 12.15
N ILE A 74 -5.58 5.75 11.24
CA ILE A 74 -6.93 6.01 10.70
C ILE A 74 -7.43 4.79 9.92
N VAL A 75 -6.59 4.20 9.08
CA VAL A 75 -6.93 3.00 8.29
C VAL A 75 -7.24 1.81 9.20
N ASP A 76 -6.41 1.58 10.21
CA ASP A 76 -6.59 0.50 11.21
C ASP A 76 -7.89 0.70 12.01
N LEU A 77 -8.20 1.93 12.35
CA LEU A 77 -9.47 2.30 13.00
C LEU A 77 -10.67 1.96 12.09
N ILE A 78 -10.63 2.34 10.82
CA ILE A 78 -11.69 2.03 9.84
C ILE A 78 -11.89 0.52 9.72
N ASP A 79 -10.79 -0.25 9.65
CA ASP A 79 -10.83 -1.72 9.56
C ASP A 79 -11.41 -2.34 10.84
N SER A 80 -10.95 -1.90 12.01
CA SER A 80 -11.43 -2.37 13.32
C SER A 80 -12.93 -2.21 13.51
N TYR A 81 -13.51 -1.16 12.95
CA TYR A 81 -14.96 -0.93 12.95
C TYR A 81 -15.69 -1.57 11.78
N GLY A 82 -15.00 -2.34 10.93
CA GLY A 82 -15.58 -3.04 9.78
C GLY A 82 -16.06 -2.10 8.68
N GLY A 83 -15.44 -0.93 8.53
CA GLY A 83 -15.76 0.03 7.47
C GLY A 83 -15.64 -0.57 6.08
N PHE A 84 -14.66 -1.45 5.86
CA PHE A 84 -14.45 -2.13 4.57
C PHE A 84 -15.45 -3.25 4.28
N ASN A 85 -16.15 -3.77 5.30
CA ASN A 85 -17.20 -4.76 5.09
C ASN A 85 -18.35 -4.20 4.25
N VAL A 86 -18.58 -2.87 4.31
CA VAL A 86 -19.59 -2.21 3.46
C VAL A 86 -19.32 -2.46 1.98
N ILE A 87 -18.04 -2.45 1.57
CA ILE A 87 -17.63 -2.69 0.18
C ILE A 87 -17.73 -4.18 -0.16
N THR A 88 -17.31 -5.04 0.76
CA THR A 88 -17.23 -6.49 0.53
C THR A 88 -18.57 -7.20 0.61
N ASP A 89 -19.51 -6.69 1.39
CA ASP A 89 -20.86 -7.26 1.55
C ASP A 89 -21.71 -7.20 0.25
N HIS A 90 -21.36 -6.31 -0.66
CA HIS A 90 -22.03 -6.17 -1.96
C HIS A 90 -21.52 -7.18 -3.02
N ILE A 91 -20.52 -8.01 -2.69
CA ILE A 91 -19.97 -9.00 -3.61
C ILE A 91 -20.82 -10.27 -3.61
N THR A 92 -21.89 -10.27 -4.40
CA THR A 92 -22.84 -11.41 -4.52
C THR A 92 -22.61 -12.28 -5.75
N THR A 93 -21.63 -11.93 -6.59
CA THR A 93 -21.42 -12.58 -7.89
C THR A 93 -20.86 -13.98 -7.76
N ARG A 94 -21.58 -14.97 -8.32
CA ARG A 94 -21.15 -16.40 -8.37
C ARG A 94 -20.26 -16.72 -9.56
N ASN A 95 -20.25 -15.91 -10.60
CA ASN A 95 -19.41 -16.15 -11.77
C ASN A 95 -17.97 -15.71 -11.48
N LYS A 96 -17.04 -16.66 -11.49
CA LYS A 96 -15.62 -16.42 -11.13
C LYS A 96 -14.92 -15.39 -12.00
N ARG A 97 -15.24 -15.33 -13.31
CA ARG A 97 -14.66 -14.32 -14.21
C ARG A 97 -15.13 -12.92 -13.83
N LYS A 98 -16.44 -12.75 -13.61
CA LYS A 98 -17.01 -11.49 -13.15
C LYS A 98 -16.45 -11.11 -11.77
N LEU A 99 -16.30 -12.09 -10.88
CA LEU A 99 -15.72 -11.90 -9.55
C LEU A 99 -14.28 -11.40 -9.64
N MET A 100 -13.48 -11.96 -10.54
CA MET A 100 -12.08 -11.50 -10.73
C MET A 100 -12.01 -10.03 -11.14
N TRP A 101 -12.79 -9.61 -12.14
CA TRP A 101 -12.86 -8.23 -12.57
C TRP A 101 -13.37 -7.30 -11.47
N LEU A 102 -14.40 -7.73 -10.75
CA LEU A 102 -14.95 -6.96 -9.64
C LEU A 102 -13.91 -6.77 -8.53
N LEU A 103 -13.21 -7.84 -8.13
CA LEU A 103 -12.15 -7.77 -7.13
C LEU A 103 -10.99 -6.90 -7.61
N ALA A 104 -10.56 -7.01 -8.86
CA ALA A 104 -9.49 -6.19 -9.42
C ALA A 104 -9.84 -4.69 -9.40
N ILE A 105 -11.05 -4.33 -9.82
CA ILE A 105 -11.53 -2.94 -9.84
C ILE A 105 -11.65 -2.39 -8.40
N ILE A 106 -12.31 -3.14 -7.51
CA ILE A 106 -12.45 -2.72 -6.11
C ILE A 106 -11.08 -2.54 -5.48
N THR A 107 -10.17 -3.49 -5.66
CA THR A 107 -8.80 -3.42 -5.13
C THR A 107 -8.05 -2.20 -5.66
N PHE A 108 -8.15 -1.91 -6.96
CA PHE A 108 -7.49 -0.79 -7.59
C PHE A 108 -7.91 0.56 -6.98
N PHE A 109 -9.22 0.79 -6.84
CA PHE A 109 -9.70 2.05 -6.27
C PHE A 109 -9.54 2.10 -4.74
N MET A 110 -9.70 0.98 -4.06
CA MET A 110 -9.51 0.91 -2.61
C MET A 110 -8.06 1.19 -2.24
N SER A 111 -7.10 0.68 -3.01
CA SER A 111 -5.68 0.94 -2.79
C SER A 111 -5.26 2.39 -3.08
N ALA A 112 -6.01 3.10 -3.88
CA ALA A 112 -5.76 4.54 -4.10
C ALA A 112 -6.14 5.40 -2.89
N ALA A 113 -7.09 4.94 -2.06
CA ALA A 113 -7.56 5.64 -0.87
C ALA A 113 -6.89 5.13 0.42
N LEU A 114 -6.51 3.86 0.42
CA LEU A 114 -5.77 3.18 1.48
C LEU A 114 -4.34 2.92 0.99
N ASP A 115 -3.52 2.28 1.79
CA ASP A 115 -2.25 1.78 1.29
C ASP A 115 -2.41 0.44 0.55
N ASN A 116 -1.44 0.13 -0.31
CA ASN A 116 -1.42 -1.09 -1.11
C ASN A 116 -1.27 -2.36 -0.25
N MET A 117 -0.56 -2.28 0.87
CA MET A 117 -0.32 -3.41 1.76
C MET A 117 -1.58 -3.80 2.52
N THR A 118 -2.24 -2.85 3.18
CA THR A 118 -3.50 -3.07 3.91
C THR A 118 -4.59 -3.55 2.96
N THR A 119 -4.73 -2.92 1.79
CA THR A 119 -5.69 -3.33 0.76
C THR A 119 -5.44 -4.79 0.33
N THR A 120 -4.19 -5.15 0.09
CA THR A 120 -3.84 -6.54 -0.29
C THR A 120 -4.23 -7.53 0.80
N ILE A 121 -3.93 -7.24 2.07
CA ILE A 121 -4.26 -8.11 3.19
C ILE A 121 -5.77 -8.31 3.29
N ILE A 122 -6.56 -7.24 3.28
CA ILE A 122 -8.02 -7.30 3.36
C ILE A 122 -8.59 -8.12 2.20
N MET A 123 -8.17 -7.84 0.97
CA MET A 123 -8.69 -8.51 -0.21
C MET A 123 -8.27 -9.97 -0.31
N VAL A 124 -7.07 -10.34 0.15
CA VAL A 124 -6.63 -11.74 0.21
C VAL A 124 -7.36 -12.51 1.32
N MET A 125 -7.65 -11.87 2.46
CA MET A 125 -8.49 -12.48 3.50
C MET A 125 -9.91 -12.75 2.98
N LEU A 126 -10.50 -11.78 2.28
CA LEU A 126 -11.78 -11.95 1.61
C LEU A 126 -11.74 -13.09 0.59
N LEU A 127 -10.70 -13.13 -0.25
CA LEU A 127 -10.51 -14.17 -1.26
C LEU A 127 -10.46 -15.58 -0.67
N ARG A 128 -9.88 -15.78 0.50
CA ARG A 128 -9.84 -17.07 1.21
C ARG A 128 -11.25 -17.60 1.52
N ARG A 129 -12.20 -16.70 1.73
CA ARG A 129 -13.61 -17.06 2.01
C ARG A 129 -14.40 -17.32 0.72
N LEU A 130 -14.02 -16.63 -0.38
CA LEU A 130 -14.73 -16.72 -1.66
C LEU A 130 -14.31 -17.92 -2.51
N ILE A 131 -13.04 -18.32 -2.46
CA ILE A 131 -12.47 -19.36 -3.34
C ILE A 131 -11.80 -20.46 -2.53
N ALA A 132 -12.43 -21.63 -2.53
CA ALA A 132 -11.93 -22.80 -1.83
C ALA A 132 -10.72 -23.45 -2.55
N ASN A 133 -10.71 -23.43 -3.89
CA ASN A 133 -9.64 -24.06 -4.67
C ASN A 133 -8.32 -23.28 -4.55
N LYS A 134 -7.28 -23.96 -4.03
CA LYS A 134 -5.96 -23.37 -3.79
C LYS A 134 -5.30 -22.81 -5.06
N LYS A 135 -5.37 -23.53 -6.19
CA LYS A 135 -4.74 -23.09 -7.46
C LYS A 135 -5.42 -21.83 -8.03
N GLU A 136 -6.75 -21.80 -8.05
CA GLU A 136 -7.49 -20.64 -8.50
C GLU A 136 -7.24 -19.44 -7.57
N ARG A 137 -7.22 -19.67 -6.26
CA ARG A 137 -6.93 -18.63 -5.26
C ARG A 137 -5.58 -17.94 -5.49
N TRP A 138 -4.54 -18.69 -5.92
CA TRP A 138 -3.25 -18.10 -6.28
C TRP A 138 -3.37 -17.15 -7.47
N ILE A 139 -4.13 -17.52 -8.50
CA ILE A 139 -4.37 -16.68 -9.69
C ILE A 139 -5.10 -15.39 -9.27
N PHE A 140 -6.14 -15.51 -8.47
CA PHE A 140 -6.86 -14.33 -7.97
C PHE A 140 -5.98 -13.45 -7.07
N ALA A 141 -5.20 -14.05 -6.17
CA ALA A 141 -4.30 -13.31 -5.30
C ALA A 141 -3.23 -12.54 -6.10
N SER A 142 -2.68 -13.13 -7.16
CA SER A 142 -1.74 -12.43 -8.05
C SER A 142 -2.37 -11.19 -8.69
N VAL A 143 -3.61 -11.29 -9.18
CA VAL A 143 -4.32 -10.15 -9.76
C VAL A 143 -4.61 -9.08 -8.69
N ILE A 144 -5.00 -9.49 -7.48
CA ILE A 144 -5.23 -8.57 -6.35
C ILE A 144 -3.94 -7.80 -6.01
N VAL A 145 -2.81 -8.49 -5.90
CA VAL A 145 -1.52 -7.85 -5.59
C VAL A 145 -1.13 -6.84 -6.67
N ILE A 146 -1.30 -7.20 -7.95
CA ILE A 146 -1.03 -6.28 -9.06
C ILE A 146 -1.99 -5.08 -8.99
N ALA A 147 -3.27 -5.32 -8.76
CA ALA A 147 -4.28 -4.27 -8.67
C ALA A 147 -4.05 -3.33 -7.47
N ALA A 148 -3.62 -3.86 -6.33
CA ALA A 148 -3.31 -3.06 -5.16
C ALA A 148 -2.08 -2.15 -5.39
N ASN A 149 -0.99 -2.70 -5.92
CA ASN A 149 0.21 -1.90 -6.20
C ASN A 149 -0.05 -0.84 -7.29
N SER A 150 -0.71 -1.23 -8.36
CA SER A 150 -1.06 -0.29 -9.43
C SER A 150 -2.08 0.76 -8.96
N GLY A 151 -3.01 0.37 -8.08
CA GLY A 151 -4.00 1.27 -7.49
C GLY A 151 -3.37 2.31 -6.57
N GLY A 152 -2.37 1.91 -5.78
CA GLY A 152 -1.62 2.83 -4.92
C GLY A 152 -0.74 3.80 -5.69
N ALA A 153 -0.15 3.37 -6.80
CA ALA A 153 0.88 4.12 -7.51
C ALA A 153 0.39 5.41 -8.19
N TRP A 154 -0.87 5.53 -8.58
CA TRP A 154 -1.41 6.74 -9.20
C TRP A 154 -2.02 7.74 -8.20
N SER A 155 -2.17 7.33 -6.95
CA SER A 155 -2.67 8.19 -5.87
C SER A 155 -1.51 8.76 -5.03
N PRO A 156 -1.60 10.00 -4.56
CA PRO A 156 -0.57 10.57 -3.70
C PRO A 156 -0.47 9.91 -2.32
N ILE A 157 -1.50 9.20 -1.87
CA ILE A 157 -1.61 8.56 -0.55
C ILE A 157 -1.64 7.02 -0.61
N GLY A 158 -1.80 6.44 -1.78
CA GLY A 158 -1.98 4.98 -1.93
C GLY A 158 -0.70 4.14 -1.83
N ASP A 159 0.47 4.76 -1.84
CA ASP A 159 1.77 4.10 -1.71
C ASP A 159 2.76 5.00 -0.97
N VAL A 160 3.58 4.40 -0.10
CA VAL A 160 4.61 5.14 0.67
C VAL A 160 5.57 5.90 -0.24
N THR A 161 5.92 5.33 -1.39
CA THR A 161 6.83 5.98 -2.35
C THR A 161 6.23 7.24 -2.97
N THR A 162 4.95 7.21 -3.32
CA THR A 162 4.25 8.39 -3.85
C THR A 162 4.02 9.45 -2.78
N ILE A 163 3.74 9.04 -1.54
CA ILE A 163 3.66 9.93 -0.37
C ILE A 163 4.99 10.70 -0.22
N MET A 164 6.11 9.98 -0.22
CA MET A 164 7.44 10.60 -0.06
C MET A 164 7.75 11.63 -1.15
N LEU A 165 7.46 11.31 -2.41
CA LEU A 165 7.68 12.21 -3.54
C LEU A 165 6.79 13.46 -3.47
N TRP A 166 5.55 13.28 -3.07
CA TRP A 166 4.59 14.36 -2.96
C TRP A 166 4.87 15.26 -1.75
N MET A 167 5.16 14.69 -0.58
CA MET A 167 5.49 15.42 0.64
C MET A 167 6.76 16.28 0.47
N ARG A 168 7.75 15.81 -0.31
CA ARG A 168 8.96 16.58 -0.66
C ARG A 168 8.73 17.64 -1.74
N GLY A 169 7.51 17.78 -2.28
CA GLY A 169 7.20 18.75 -3.32
C GLY A 169 7.76 18.40 -4.70
N ASN A 170 8.30 17.17 -4.90
CA ASN A 170 8.85 16.75 -6.19
C ASN A 170 7.77 16.53 -7.24
N VAL A 171 6.54 16.20 -6.82
CA VAL A 171 5.38 15.95 -7.69
C VAL A 171 4.14 16.57 -7.07
N THR A 172 3.28 17.14 -7.91
CA THR A 172 1.95 17.58 -7.47
C THR A 172 0.96 16.42 -7.60
N ALA A 173 -0.04 16.37 -6.71
CA ALA A 173 -1.08 15.33 -6.74
C ALA A 173 -1.80 15.28 -8.10
N ALA A 174 -2.11 16.44 -8.69
CA ALA A 174 -2.77 16.51 -9.99
C ALA A 174 -1.92 15.90 -11.11
N ASN A 175 -0.62 16.20 -11.17
CA ASN A 175 0.29 15.63 -12.17
C ASN A 175 0.47 14.13 -12.00
N LEU A 176 0.55 13.66 -10.75
CA LEU A 176 0.64 12.24 -10.45
C LEU A 176 -0.58 11.48 -11.00
N ILE A 177 -1.78 11.95 -10.65
CA ILE A 177 -3.03 11.33 -11.10
C ILE A 177 -3.13 11.37 -12.63
N ALA A 178 -2.92 12.53 -13.26
CA ALA A 178 -3.08 12.70 -14.69
C ALA A 178 -2.15 11.82 -15.52
N ASN A 179 -0.90 11.64 -15.06
CA ASN A 179 0.10 10.88 -15.83
C ASN A 179 0.12 9.38 -15.50
N LEU A 180 -0.17 8.99 -14.24
CA LEU A 180 -0.05 7.60 -13.82
C LEU A 180 -1.36 6.82 -13.83
N PHE A 181 -2.53 7.47 -13.82
CA PHE A 181 -3.81 6.76 -13.80
C PHE A 181 -3.96 5.79 -14.99
N LEU A 182 -3.70 6.24 -16.20
CA LEU A 182 -3.86 5.41 -17.40
C LEU A 182 -2.85 4.25 -17.47
N PRO A 183 -1.54 4.45 -17.28
CA PRO A 183 -0.58 3.34 -17.18
C PRO A 183 -0.92 2.33 -16.09
N CYS A 184 -1.33 2.80 -14.91
CA CYS A 184 -1.73 1.93 -13.79
C CYS A 184 -3.01 1.14 -14.12
N LEU A 185 -3.98 1.74 -14.78
CA LEU A 185 -5.18 1.05 -15.21
C LEU A 185 -4.84 -0.06 -16.22
N VAL A 186 -4.00 0.22 -17.21
CA VAL A 186 -3.55 -0.76 -18.20
C VAL A 186 -2.80 -1.91 -17.54
N SER A 187 -1.94 -1.61 -16.55
CA SER A 187 -1.18 -2.62 -15.81
C SER A 187 -2.06 -3.59 -15.01
N VAL A 188 -3.30 -3.22 -14.67
CA VAL A 188 -4.29 -4.10 -14.03
C VAL A 188 -5.14 -4.84 -15.06
N VAL A 189 -5.60 -4.13 -16.11
CA VAL A 189 -6.51 -4.70 -17.11
C VAL A 189 -5.86 -5.85 -17.86
N ILE A 190 -4.60 -5.73 -18.28
CA ILE A 190 -3.90 -6.77 -19.04
C ILE A 190 -3.75 -8.07 -18.23
N PRO A 191 -3.17 -8.08 -17.01
CA PRO A 191 -3.07 -9.30 -16.22
C PRO A 191 -4.44 -9.89 -15.83
N ALA A 192 -5.43 -9.05 -15.50
CA ALA A 192 -6.78 -9.50 -15.17
C ALA A 192 -7.46 -10.18 -16.38
N ALA A 193 -7.30 -9.63 -17.59
CA ALA A 193 -7.80 -10.24 -18.83
C ALA A 193 -7.13 -11.58 -19.12
N ILE A 194 -5.81 -11.68 -18.97
CA ILE A 194 -5.06 -12.93 -19.12
C ILE A 194 -5.51 -13.95 -18.08
N ALA A 195 -5.51 -13.57 -16.79
CA ALA A 195 -5.88 -14.44 -15.69
C ALA A 195 -7.33 -14.94 -15.80
N SER A 196 -8.25 -14.09 -16.26
CA SER A 196 -9.65 -14.46 -16.45
C SER A 196 -9.88 -15.62 -17.44
N ARG A 197 -8.94 -15.86 -18.36
CA ARG A 197 -8.98 -16.98 -19.32
C ARG A 197 -8.59 -18.30 -18.67
N TYR A 198 -7.78 -18.27 -17.61
CA TYR A 198 -7.34 -19.47 -16.88
C TYR A 198 -8.30 -19.91 -15.76
N VAL A 199 -9.26 -19.05 -15.44
CA VAL A 199 -10.26 -19.36 -14.41
C VAL A 199 -11.43 -20.11 -15.04
N ALA A 200 -11.68 -21.33 -14.53
CA ALA A 200 -12.79 -22.15 -15.01
C ALA A 200 -14.15 -21.49 -14.75
N ASP A 201 -15.09 -21.64 -15.69
CA ASP A 201 -16.47 -21.14 -15.59
C ASP A 201 -17.33 -21.93 -14.57
N ARG A 202 -16.76 -22.30 -13.43
CA ARG A 202 -17.48 -22.96 -12.34
C ARG A 202 -17.96 -21.91 -11.34
N PRO A 203 -19.16 -22.09 -10.77
CA PRO A 203 -19.66 -21.15 -9.78
C PRO A 203 -18.70 -21.06 -8.58
N ALA A 204 -18.44 -19.85 -8.11
CA ALA A 204 -17.77 -19.61 -6.84
C ALA A 204 -18.60 -20.18 -5.69
N ALA A 205 -17.96 -20.53 -4.57
CA ALA A 205 -18.67 -20.93 -3.37
C ALA A 205 -19.69 -19.85 -2.99
N ALA A 206 -20.89 -20.26 -2.57
CA ALA A 206 -21.87 -19.33 -2.06
C ALA A 206 -21.31 -18.67 -0.80
N VAL A 207 -21.05 -17.37 -0.86
CA VAL A 207 -20.63 -16.61 0.32
C VAL A 207 -21.86 -16.45 1.19
N SER A 208 -21.84 -17.05 2.37
CA SER A 208 -22.80 -16.69 3.41
C SER A 208 -22.37 -15.31 3.95
N ALA A 209 -23.22 -14.32 3.80
CA ALA A 209 -23.02 -12.97 4.39
C ALA A 209 -22.69 -13.06 5.89
N LYS A 210 -23.15 -14.11 6.57
CA LYS A 210 -22.80 -14.43 7.96
C LYS A 210 -21.32 -14.73 8.22
N ALA A 211 -20.58 -15.20 7.20
CA ALA A 211 -19.14 -15.51 7.35
C ALA A 211 -18.25 -14.25 7.27
N LEU A 212 -18.74 -13.16 6.72
CA LEU A 212 -18.06 -11.87 6.68
C LEU A 212 -18.13 -11.12 8.03
N ALA A 213 -19.18 -11.36 8.81
CA ALA A 213 -19.44 -10.67 10.07
C ALA A 213 -18.65 -11.21 11.29
N SER A 214 -17.86 -12.29 11.16
CA SER A 214 -17.23 -12.98 12.30
C SER A 214 -16.00 -12.29 12.91
N GLY A 215 -15.77 -11.01 12.64
CA GLY A 215 -14.65 -10.25 13.21
C GLY A 215 -15.04 -8.88 13.79
N CYS A 216 -16.30 -8.49 13.71
CA CYS A 216 -16.72 -7.16 14.18
C CYS A 216 -17.61 -7.28 15.41
N PRO A 217 -17.44 -6.43 16.45
CA PRO A 217 -18.40 -6.33 17.53
C PRO A 217 -19.80 -6.07 16.95
N GLU A 218 -20.76 -6.87 17.33
CA GLU A 218 -22.17 -6.85 16.82
C GLU A 218 -22.93 -5.51 17.01
N CYS A 219 -22.28 -4.51 17.57
CA CYS A 219 -22.90 -3.28 18.05
C CYS A 219 -22.97 -2.12 17.04
N ILE A 220 -22.35 -2.23 15.83
CA ILE A 220 -22.24 -1.09 14.93
C ILE A 220 -23.10 -1.30 13.68
N GLY A 221 -24.12 -0.45 13.54
CA GLY A 221 -25.03 -0.47 12.39
C GLY A 221 -24.35 -0.06 11.07
N PRO A 222 -24.85 -0.53 9.89
CA PRO A 222 -24.24 -0.29 8.58
C PRO A 222 -24.07 1.21 8.24
N ARG A 223 -24.96 2.06 8.75
CA ARG A 223 -24.88 3.53 8.55
C ARG A 223 -23.67 4.14 9.27
N LEU A 224 -23.36 3.68 10.49
CA LEU A 224 -22.23 4.19 11.26
C LEU A 224 -20.90 3.69 10.68
N ARG A 225 -20.85 2.45 10.16
CA ARG A 225 -19.68 1.93 9.42
C ARG A 225 -19.38 2.77 8.19
N LEU A 226 -20.41 3.07 7.39
CA LEU A 226 -20.28 3.94 6.22
C LEU A 226 -19.83 5.35 6.61
N PHE A 227 -20.36 5.91 7.69
CA PHE A 227 -19.95 7.21 8.21
C PHE A 227 -18.47 7.21 8.63
N ILE A 228 -18.00 6.21 9.38
CA ILE A 228 -16.61 6.07 9.80
C ILE A 228 -15.69 5.95 8.57
N LEU A 229 -16.08 5.17 7.56
CA LEU A 229 -15.33 5.03 6.31
C LEU A 229 -15.22 6.37 5.58
N ILE A 230 -16.32 7.07 5.40
CA ILE A 230 -16.34 8.38 4.71
C ILE A 230 -15.50 9.40 5.48
N VAL A 231 -15.71 9.53 6.79
CA VAL A 231 -14.96 10.49 7.62
C VAL A 231 -13.49 10.16 7.63
N GLY A 232 -13.11 8.89 7.74
CA GLY A 232 -11.71 8.46 7.71
C GLY A 232 -11.03 8.76 6.37
N VAL A 233 -11.67 8.42 5.25
CA VAL A 233 -11.14 8.71 3.90
C VAL A 233 -11.05 10.22 3.67
N VAL A 234 -12.09 10.98 4.05
CA VAL A 234 -12.07 12.45 3.94
C VAL A 234 -10.96 13.03 4.81
N SER A 235 -10.79 12.55 6.04
CA SER A 235 -9.70 12.99 6.93
C SER A 235 -8.32 12.78 6.31
N LEU A 236 -8.09 11.61 5.69
CA LEU A 236 -6.84 11.32 4.97
C LEU A 236 -6.61 12.27 3.79
N LEU A 237 -7.66 12.63 3.06
CA LEU A 237 -7.58 13.57 1.93
C LEU A 237 -7.34 15.02 2.38
N PHE A 238 -7.74 15.38 3.60
CA PHE A 238 -7.56 16.74 4.13
C PHE A 238 -6.18 17.00 4.75
N VAL A 239 -5.47 15.97 5.21
CA VAL A 239 -4.15 16.12 5.83
C VAL A 239 -3.16 16.91 4.96
N PRO A 240 -3.07 16.69 3.62
CA PRO A 240 -2.17 17.45 2.76
C PRO A 240 -2.59 18.89 2.49
N VAL A 241 -3.86 19.24 2.67
CA VAL A 241 -4.35 20.60 2.42
C VAL A 241 -3.81 21.58 3.46
N PHE A 242 -3.43 21.13 4.64
CA PHE A 242 -2.85 21.98 5.68
C PHE A 242 -1.36 22.30 5.47
N LYS A 243 -0.73 21.75 4.42
CA LYS A 243 0.68 21.98 4.09
C LYS A 243 0.88 23.03 2.97
N SER A 244 -0.18 23.55 2.36
CA SER A 244 -0.11 24.59 1.32
C SER A 244 -0.04 26.00 1.89
#